data_4ffa08706983eefddbde1be054b90ce2
#
_entry.id   4ffa08706983eefddbde1be054b90ce2
#
_cell.length_a   1.000
_cell.length_b   1.000
_cell.length_c   1.000
_cell.angle_alpha   90.00
_cell.angle_beta   90.00
_cell.angle_gamma   90.00
#
_symmetry.space_group_name_H-M   'P 1'
#
loop_
_entity.id
_entity.type
_entity.pdbx_description
1 polymer ?
#
loop_
_entity_poly.entity_id
_entity_poly.type
_entity_poly.pdbx_seq_one_letter_code
_entity_poly.pdbx_strand_id
1 'polypeptide(L)'
;MATKTIDANMLAKMFLAGAQNIEAKKEFINELNVFPVPDGDTGTNMTLTILSAAKEVTALVDVDMKNLAKAISSGSLRGARGNSGVILSQLLRGFTKSICDEKEIDTATLAAACQRARDTAYKAVMKPKEGTILTVASGIADKAAELALETEDLEEFIPAVIEHADEVLQKTPEMLPVLKEAGVVDSGGQGLLEVIRGAYDAFLGKEIDYSAIAPAAGNSTAVKVSVEEEKEIKFGYCTEFIILLEKEFTENDEHELKAYLSSIGDSIVCVADDEIVKIHVHTNDPGLAIQKALTYGQLSRMKIDNMREEHREKLIRDSEKLAKEQAEAEEAKKTAEPKKPMGFIAVSIGDGMNEIFRELGADYIIEGGQTMNPSTDDMLKAIDQVNAETIFILPNNKNIILAANQAKDLVEDKEIIVIPTKTVPQGITAIINFVPDADAKSNEETMLDEIKNVKTGQVTYAVRDTHIDDKEIHQGDIMGIGDAGILSVGQDIAETTLEMLEQLVDDDSELISLYYGQDVTEEEADAFTQEVEKLYPDIDVDVHCGGQPIYYYVLAVE
;
A
#
# COMPACT_ATOMS: atom_id res chain seq x y z
N MET A 1 35.35 -8.00 19.62
CA MET A 1 34.94 -9.40 19.96
C MET A 1 34.04 -9.80 18.81
N ALA A 2 34.30 -10.94 18.20
CA ALA A 2 33.44 -11.44 17.12
C ALA A 2 31.99 -11.57 17.63
N THR A 3 31.04 -11.01 16.94
CA THR A 3 29.60 -11.10 17.28
C THR A 3 29.09 -12.42 16.73
N LYS A 4 28.87 -13.40 17.60
CA LYS A 4 28.53 -14.78 17.21
C LYS A 4 27.03 -15.04 17.04
N THR A 5 26.19 -14.23 17.67
CA THR A 5 24.73 -14.45 17.68
C THR A 5 23.95 -13.15 17.64
N ILE A 6 22.71 -13.22 17.11
CA ILE A 6 21.72 -12.15 17.08
C ILE A 6 20.56 -12.56 17.96
N ASP A 7 20.26 -11.78 18.98
CA ASP A 7 19.09 -11.97 19.83
C ASP A 7 17.84 -11.29 19.24
N ALA A 8 16.68 -11.50 19.85
CA ALA A 8 15.42 -10.94 19.38
C ALA A 8 15.40 -9.40 19.35
N ASN A 9 16.05 -8.74 20.32
CA ASN A 9 16.11 -7.27 20.36
C ASN A 9 16.98 -6.70 19.23
N MET A 10 18.10 -7.34 18.96
CA MET A 10 18.96 -6.97 17.84
C MET A 10 18.25 -7.22 16.51
N LEU A 11 17.60 -8.36 16.34
CA LEU A 11 16.82 -8.67 15.14
C LEU A 11 15.68 -7.66 14.92
N ALA A 12 14.97 -7.25 15.97
CA ALA A 12 13.93 -6.22 15.87
C ALA A 12 14.50 -4.90 15.34
N LYS A 13 15.65 -4.46 15.87
CA LYS A 13 16.35 -3.25 15.39
C LYS A 13 16.78 -3.39 13.93
N MET A 14 17.36 -4.53 13.57
CA MET A 14 17.78 -4.83 12.19
C MET A 14 16.59 -4.79 11.23
N PHE A 15 15.45 -5.38 11.61
CA PHE A 15 14.23 -5.38 10.81
C PHE A 15 13.68 -3.97 10.59
N LEU A 16 13.57 -3.17 11.66
CA LEU A 16 13.10 -1.78 11.59
C LEU A 16 14.03 -0.90 10.74
N ALA A 17 15.34 -1.10 10.85
CA ALA A 17 16.32 -0.41 10.02
C ALA A 17 16.21 -0.78 8.54
N GLY A 18 15.98 -2.06 8.24
CA GLY A 18 15.71 -2.52 6.88
C GLY A 18 14.46 -1.87 6.29
N ALA A 19 13.38 -1.78 7.10
CA ALA A 19 12.15 -1.12 6.69
C ALA A 19 12.36 0.38 6.39
N GLN A 20 13.16 1.06 7.20
CA GLN A 20 13.48 2.47 7.00
C GLN A 20 14.36 2.69 5.76
N ASN A 21 15.34 1.81 5.54
CA ASN A 21 16.25 1.96 4.39
C ASN A 21 15.52 1.79 3.06
N ILE A 22 14.61 0.81 2.94
CA ILE A 22 13.82 0.66 1.70
C ILE A 22 12.85 1.83 1.52
N GLU A 23 12.27 2.38 2.58
CA GLU A 23 11.43 3.59 2.50
C GLU A 23 12.22 4.79 1.96
N ALA A 24 13.43 5.01 2.46
CA ALA A 24 14.31 6.07 1.97
C ALA A 24 14.75 5.88 0.51
N LYS A 25 14.73 4.64 0.00
CA LYS A 25 15.10 4.28 -1.38
C LYS A 25 13.92 3.98 -2.30
N LYS A 26 12.70 4.16 -1.82
CA LYS A 26 11.46 3.79 -2.49
C LYS A 26 11.39 4.32 -3.92
N GLU A 27 11.63 5.61 -4.12
CA GLU A 27 11.55 6.23 -5.45
C GLU A 27 12.61 5.69 -6.41
N PHE A 28 13.85 5.50 -5.93
CA PHE A 28 14.90 4.87 -6.72
C PHE A 28 14.52 3.45 -7.17
N ILE A 29 13.89 2.67 -6.29
CA ILE A 29 13.43 1.30 -6.64
C ILE A 29 12.26 1.36 -7.64
N ASN A 30 11.37 2.34 -7.53
CA ASN A 30 10.30 2.58 -8.49
C ASN A 30 10.85 2.91 -9.88
N GLU A 31 11.94 3.69 -9.97
CA GLU A 31 12.61 4.03 -11.23
C GLU A 31 13.19 2.81 -11.97
N LEU A 32 13.55 1.75 -11.23
CA LEU A 32 14.06 0.50 -11.80
C LEU A 32 12.95 -0.43 -12.30
N ASN A 33 11.70 -0.17 -11.97
CA ASN A 33 10.59 -1.06 -12.28
C ASN A 33 10.21 -1.01 -13.77
N VAL A 34 10.63 -2.02 -14.51
CA VAL A 34 10.28 -2.22 -15.94
C VAL A 34 9.70 -3.60 -16.21
N PHE A 35 9.64 -4.46 -15.19
CA PHE A 35 9.15 -5.84 -15.31
C PHE A 35 8.41 -6.27 -14.03
N PRO A 36 7.31 -7.04 -14.12
CA PRO A 36 6.62 -7.52 -15.34
C PRO A 36 5.79 -6.44 -16.05
N VAL A 37 5.56 -5.29 -15.42
CA VAL A 37 4.87 -4.12 -15.93
C VAL A 37 5.66 -2.88 -15.52
N PRO A 38 5.88 -1.92 -16.39
CA PRO A 38 6.62 -0.69 -16.07
C PRO A 38 5.72 0.36 -15.37
N ASP A 39 4.99 -0.05 -14.33
CA ASP A 39 4.06 0.80 -13.55
C ASP A 39 4.74 1.62 -12.45
N GLY A 40 6.06 1.40 -12.23
CA GLY A 40 6.85 2.19 -11.29
C GLY A 40 6.43 2.05 -9.83
N ASP A 41 5.80 0.96 -9.43
CA ASP A 41 5.21 0.78 -8.10
C ASP A 41 5.92 -0.21 -7.18
N THR A 42 6.96 -0.91 -7.67
CA THR A 42 7.69 -1.95 -6.93
C THR A 42 8.20 -1.45 -5.58
N GLY A 43 8.88 -0.30 -5.56
CA GLY A 43 9.40 0.30 -4.32
C GLY A 43 8.28 0.65 -3.36
N THR A 44 7.18 1.20 -3.86
CA THR A 44 5.98 1.53 -3.07
C THR A 44 5.35 0.28 -2.46
N ASN A 45 5.12 -0.77 -3.26
CA ASN A 45 4.52 -2.02 -2.81
C ASN A 45 5.37 -2.72 -1.73
N MET A 46 6.68 -2.82 -1.94
CA MET A 46 7.60 -3.43 -0.97
C MET A 46 7.69 -2.61 0.33
N THR A 47 7.77 -1.28 0.21
CA THR A 47 7.81 -0.37 1.36
C THR A 47 6.54 -0.48 2.21
N LEU A 48 5.35 -0.38 1.61
CA LEU A 48 4.09 -0.51 2.34
C LEU A 48 3.93 -1.88 3.00
N THR A 49 4.40 -2.93 2.35
CA THR A 49 4.40 -4.30 2.89
C THR A 49 5.26 -4.41 4.15
N ILE A 50 6.50 -3.93 4.11
CA ILE A 50 7.41 -4.05 5.25
C ILE A 50 7.05 -3.09 6.39
N LEU A 51 6.53 -1.90 6.09
CA LEU A 51 6.05 -0.93 7.09
C LEU A 51 4.83 -1.45 7.84
N SER A 52 3.96 -2.24 7.19
CA SER A 52 2.86 -2.93 7.89
C SER A 52 3.38 -3.88 8.98
N ALA A 53 4.44 -4.64 8.67
CA ALA A 53 5.09 -5.49 9.67
C ALA A 53 5.84 -4.68 10.74
N ALA A 54 6.50 -3.59 10.34
CA ALA A 54 7.22 -2.71 11.28
C ALA A 54 6.28 -2.10 12.34
N LYS A 55 5.04 -1.78 11.98
CA LYS A 55 4.01 -1.33 12.94
C LYS A 55 3.68 -2.40 13.97
N GLU A 56 3.53 -3.67 13.56
CA GLU A 56 3.30 -4.76 14.50
C GLU A 56 4.53 -5.02 15.40
N VAL A 57 5.74 -4.91 14.84
CA VAL A 57 6.99 -5.05 15.63
C VAL A 57 7.14 -3.93 16.65
N THR A 58 6.86 -2.68 16.30
CA THR A 58 6.93 -1.54 17.25
C THR A 58 5.87 -1.59 18.34
N ALA A 59 4.77 -2.29 18.11
CA ALA A 59 3.70 -2.48 19.10
C ALA A 59 4.00 -3.59 20.12
N LEU A 60 5.08 -4.37 19.95
CA LEU A 60 5.44 -5.43 20.89
C LEU A 60 5.87 -4.85 22.24
N VAL A 61 5.23 -5.32 23.31
CA VAL A 61 5.60 -4.99 24.70
C VAL A 61 6.79 -5.84 25.16
N ASP A 62 6.76 -7.14 24.86
CA ASP A 62 7.84 -8.09 25.14
C ASP A 62 8.43 -8.58 23.81
N VAL A 63 9.70 -8.28 23.58
CA VAL A 63 10.42 -8.68 22.38
C VAL A 63 11.15 -9.99 22.64
N ASP A 64 10.48 -11.11 22.38
CA ASP A 64 11.08 -12.43 22.23
C ASP A 64 11.04 -12.91 20.77
N MET A 65 11.82 -13.92 20.44
CA MET A 65 11.96 -14.39 19.06
C MET A 65 10.62 -14.85 18.44
N LYS A 66 9.77 -15.49 19.23
CA LYS A 66 8.47 -16.02 18.80
C LYS A 66 7.47 -14.90 18.49
N ASN A 67 7.34 -13.92 19.39
CA ASN A 67 6.46 -12.78 19.21
C ASN A 67 6.95 -11.91 18.05
N LEU A 68 8.25 -11.68 17.94
CA LEU A 68 8.86 -10.93 16.83
C LEU A 68 8.64 -11.64 15.50
N ALA A 69 8.91 -12.94 15.40
CA ALA A 69 8.68 -13.73 14.20
C ALA A 69 7.21 -13.69 13.77
N LYS A 70 6.27 -13.76 14.73
CA LYS A 70 4.84 -13.65 14.46
C LYS A 70 4.47 -12.26 13.95
N ALA A 71 4.95 -11.19 14.59
CA ALA A 71 4.68 -9.80 14.17
C ALA A 71 5.19 -9.53 12.75
N ILE A 72 6.43 -9.93 12.43
CA ILE A 72 6.99 -9.77 11.08
C ILE A 72 6.18 -10.56 10.05
N SER A 73 5.88 -11.84 10.31
CA SER A 73 5.16 -12.71 9.39
C SER A 73 3.72 -12.23 9.17
N SER A 74 2.97 -11.98 10.23
CA SER A 74 1.57 -11.57 10.17
C SER A 74 1.43 -10.18 9.55
N GLY A 75 2.21 -9.20 10.00
CA GLY A 75 2.15 -7.83 9.51
C GLY A 75 2.53 -7.71 8.04
N SER A 76 3.59 -8.40 7.59
CA SER A 76 3.97 -8.40 6.17
C SER A 76 2.94 -9.12 5.30
N LEU A 77 2.35 -10.21 5.78
CA LEU A 77 1.34 -10.97 5.05
C LEU A 77 0.08 -10.13 4.80
N ARG A 78 -0.44 -9.45 5.83
CA ARG A 78 -1.63 -8.59 5.72
C ARG A 78 -1.36 -7.34 4.91
N GLY A 79 -0.19 -6.75 5.06
CA GLY A 79 0.21 -5.55 4.34
C GLY A 79 0.71 -5.79 2.92
N ALA A 80 0.78 -7.03 2.45
CA ALA A 80 1.32 -7.39 1.15
C ALA A 80 0.53 -6.74 0.00
N ARG A 81 1.25 -6.03 -0.89
CA ARG A 81 0.69 -5.31 -2.04
C ARG A 81 1.45 -5.66 -3.31
N GLY A 82 0.73 -5.82 -4.41
CA GLY A 82 1.30 -6.18 -5.69
C GLY A 82 2.14 -7.46 -5.66
N ASN A 83 2.74 -7.82 -6.78
CA ASN A 83 3.57 -9.03 -6.85
C ASN A 83 4.83 -8.93 -5.98
N SER A 84 5.51 -7.79 -5.99
CA SER A 84 6.76 -7.57 -5.25
C SER A 84 6.55 -7.61 -3.74
N GLY A 85 5.47 -6.99 -3.23
CA GLY A 85 5.13 -7.03 -1.81
C GLY A 85 4.71 -8.42 -1.35
N VAL A 86 3.93 -9.15 -2.15
CA VAL A 86 3.56 -10.54 -1.82
C VAL A 86 4.80 -11.43 -1.77
N ILE A 87 5.72 -11.34 -2.74
CA ILE A 87 6.96 -12.14 -2.72
C ILE A 87 7.82 -11.76 -1.49
N LEU A 88 7.97 -10.47 -1.17
CA LEU A 88 8.68 -10.03 0.04
C LEU A 88 8.03 -10.61 1.30
N SER A 89 6.69 -10.60 1.40
CA SER A 89 5.96 -11.18 2.54
C SER A 89 6.25 -12.67 2.69
N GLN A 90 6.35 -13.41 1.59
CA GLN A 90 6.66 -14.85 1.62
C GLN A 90 8.14 -15.12 1.98
N LEU A 91 9.07 -14.28 1.55
CA LEU A 91 10.47 -14.33 2.01
C LEU A 91 10.55 -14.12 3.52
N LEU A 92 9.90 -13.08 4.04
CA LEU A 92 9.84 -12.80 5.48
C LEU A 92 9.17 -13.93 6.26
N ARG A 93 8.06 -14.49 5.74
CA ARG A 93 7.36 -15.63 6.36
C ARG A 93 8.24 -16.88 6.42
N GLY A 94 8.96 -17.20 5.36
CA GLY A 94 9.89 -18.33 5.34
C GLY A 94 11.02 -18.15 6.34
N PHE A 95 11.62 -16.96 6.38
CA PHE A 95 12.67 -16.57 7.29
C PHE A 95 12.22 -16.70 8.76
N THR A 96 11.13 -16.04 9.12
CA THR A 96 10.59 -16.03 10.49
C THR A 96 10.17 -17.41 10.98
N LYS A 97 9.64 -18.25 10.09
CA LYS A 97 9.26 -19.63 10.40
C LYS A 97 10.47 -20.53 10.73
N SER A 98 11.68 -20.15 10.28
CA SER A 98 12.92 -20.87 10.63
C SER A 98 13.44 -20.50 12.01
N ILE A 99 13.25 -19.26 12.42
CA ILE A 99 13.87 -18.71 13.64
C ILE A 99 12.93 -18.64 14.85
N CYS A 100 11.62 -18.88 14.68
CA CYS A 100 10.61 -18.62 15.72
C CYS A 100 10.82 -19.39 17.04
N ASP A 101 11.45 -20.55 17.00
CA ASP A 101 11.73 -21.40 18.17
C ASP A 101 13.17 -21.26 18.68
N GLU A 102 13.99 -20.44 18.02
CA GLU A 102 15.38 -20.20 18.40
C GLU A 102 15.48 -19.10 19.47
N LYS A 103 16.49 -19.17 20.32
CA LYS A 103 16.76 -18.11 21.31
C LYS A 103 17.66 -17.02 20.74
N GLU A 104 18.61 -17.42 19.93
CA GLU A 104 19.60 -16.59 19.28
C GLU A 104 19.86 -17.16 17.88
N ILE A 105 20.24 -16.33 16.95
CA ILE A 105 20.52 -16.68 15.57
C ILE A 105 22.03 -16.63 15.36
N ASP A 106 22.62 -17.77 15.06
CA ASP A 106 24.00 -17.92 14.59
C ASP A 106 24.07 -18.00 13.05
N THR A 107 25.25 -18.17 12.48
CA THR A 107 25.46 -18.27 11.03
C THR A 107 24.73 -19.46 10.42
N ALA A 108 24.67 -20.60 11.11
CA ALA A 108 23.98 -21.81 10.64
C ALA A 108 22.46 -21.61 10.60
N THR A 109 21.89 -21.04 11.66
CA THR A 109 20.47 -20.69 11.77
C THR A 109 20.09 -19.65 10.72
N LEU A 110 20.94 -18.62 10.51
CA LEU A 110 20.73 -17.58 9.51
C LEU A 110 20.72 -18.16 8.09
N ALA A 111 21.65 -19.05 7.77
CA ALA A 111 21.69 -19.75 6.48
C ALA A 111 20.44 -20.61 6.25
N ALA A 112 20.01 -21.39 7.26
CA ALA A 112 18.79 -22.17 7.18
C ALA A 112 17.54 -21.28 7.00
N ALA A 113 17.50 -20.11 7.65
CA ALA A 113 16.44 -19.14 7.50
C ALA A 113 16.39 -18.54 6.09
N CYS A 114 17.53 -18.21 5.49
CA CYS A 114 17.63 -17.74 4.10
C CYS A 114 17.14 -18.81 3.10
N GLN A 115 17.54 -20.08 3.28
CA GLN A 115 17.08 -21.18 2.44
C GLN A 115 15.55 -21.34 2.52
N ARG A 116 14.99 -21.32 3.73
CA ARG A 116 13.55 -21.44 3.92
C ARG A 116 12.78 -20.24 3.38
N ALA A 117 13.34 -19.04 3.47
CA ALA A 117 12.80 -17.83 2.85
C ALA A 117 12.66 -18.01 1.34
N ARG A 118 13.75 -18.38 0.65
CA ARG A 118 13.76 -18.69 -0.78
C ARG A 118 12.70 -19.73 -1.14
N ASP A 119 12.71 -20.89 -0.48
CA ASP A 119 11.83 -22.00 -0.80
C ASP A 119 10.35 -21.64 -0.64
N THR A 120 10.03 -20.80 0.38
CA THR A 120 8.67 -20.30 0.62
C THR A 120 8.23 -19.35 -0.49
N ALA A 121 9.09 -18.43 -0.91
CA ALA A 121 8.79 -17.48 -1.96
C ALA A 121 8.62 -18.18 -3.34
N TYR A 122 9.50 -19.12 -3.69
CA TYR A 122 9.37 -19.87 -4.95
C TYR A 122 8.07 -20.70 -5.02
N LYS A 123 7.61 -21.25 -3.89
CA LYS A 123 6.33 -21.99 -3.84
C LYS A 123 5.11 -21.11 -4.03
N ALA A 124 5.21 -19.85 -3.64
CA ALA A 124 4.10 -18.91 -3.76
C ALA A 124 3.90 -18.37 -5.18
N VAL A 125 4.91 -18.48 -6.05
CA VAL A 125 4.86 -17.98 -7.42
C VAL A 125 4.59 -19.14 -8.39
N MET A 126 3.45 -19.11 -9.10
CA MET A 126 3.07 -20.19 -10.03
C MET A 126 4.05 -20.41 -11.19
N LYS A 127 4.68 -19.34 -11.67
CA LYS A 127 5.68 -19.37 -12.76
C LYS A 127 6.89 -18.52 -12.39
N PRO A 128 7.80 -19.05 -11.54
CA PRO A 128 9.02 -18.32 -11.18
C PRO A 128 9.83 -17.97 -12.44
N LYS A 129 10.35 -16.75 -12.48
CA LYS A 129 11.25 -16.30 -13.54
C LYS A 129 12.61 -15.94 -12.95
N GLU A 130 13.67 -16.39 -13.63
CA GLU A 130 15.03 -15.99 -13.28
C GLU A 130 15.31 -14.55 -13.73
N GLY A 131 16.28 -13.90 -13.07
CA GLY A 131 16.56 -12.49 -13.24
C GLY A 131 15.66 -11.56 -12.43
N THR A 132 15.01 -12.08 -11.36
CA THR A 132 14.09 -11.35 -10.49
C THR A 132 14.53 -11.41 -9.03
N ILE A 133 13.76 -10.79 -8.13
CA ILE A 133 13.93 -10.88 -6.66
C ILE A 133 14.14 -12.33 -6.18
N LEU A 134 13.53 -13.32 -6.85
CA LEU A 134 13.69 -14.74 -6.52
C LEU A 134 15.12 -15.22 -6.78
N THR A 135 15.74 -14.78 -7.85
CA THR A 135 17.12 -15.10 -8.19
C THR A 135 18.10 -14.49 -7.19
N VAL A 136 17.86 -13.23 -6.77
CA VAL A 136 18.66 -12.59 -5.72
C VAL A 136 18.51 -13.32 -4.39
N ALA A 137 17.29 -13.71 -4.01
CA ALA A 137 17.02 -14.50 -2.81
C ALA A 137 17.70 -15.89 -2.86
N SER A 138 17.78 -16.53 -4.05
CA SER A 138 18.55 -17.76 -4.24
C SER A 138 20.04 -17.53 -4.03
N GLY A 139 20.61 -16.49 -4.61
CA GLY A 139 22.03 -16.16 -4.42
C GLY A 139 22.37 -15.92 -2.94
N ILE A 140 21.49 -15.22 -2.21
CA ILE A 140 21.61 -15.02 -0.76
C ILE A 140 21.64 -16.36 -0.03
N ALA A 141 20.66 -17.24 -0.32
CA ALA A 141 20.51 -18.52 0.36
C ALA A 141 21.71 -19.47 0.06
N ASP A 142 22.16 -19.52 -1.16
CA ASP A 142 23.28 -20.38 -1.58
C ASP A 142 24.59 -19.90 -0.96
N LYS A 143 24.86 -18.58 -0.98
CA LYS A 143 26.08 -18.02 -0.35
C LYS A 143 26.06 -18.13 1.16
N ALA A 144 24.91 -17.92 1.78
CA ALA A 144 24.74 -18.12 3.22
C ALA A 144 25.02 -19.58 3.62
N ALA A 145 24.55 -20.56 2.84
CA ALA A 145 24.81 -21.97 3.10
C ALA A 145 26.30 -22.35 2.96
N GLU A 146 27.00 -21.78 1.99
CA GLU A 146 28.43 -21.94 1.81
C GLU A 146 29.21 -21.38 3.01
N LEU A 147 28.97 -20.10 3.36
CA LEU A 147 29.68 -19.39 4.42
C LEU A 147 29.43 -19.93 5.82
N ALA A 148 28.25 -20.50 6.08
CA ALA A 148 27.93 -21.12 7.37
C ALA A 148 28.82 -22.34 7.70
N LEU A 149 29.48 -22.93 6.68
CA LEU A 149 30.48 -23.99 6.86
C LEU A 149 31.88 -23.47 7.09
N GLU A 150 32.14 -22.18 6.80
CA GLU A 150 33.46 -21.57 6.80
C GLU A 150 33.69 -20.65 8.00
N THR A 151 32.67 -19.91 8.45
CA THR A 151 32.79 -18.94 9.55
C THR A 151 31.59 -18.96 10.52
N GLU A 152 31.88 -18.77 11.81
CA GLU A 152 30.88 -18.52 12.84
C GLU A 152 30.75 -17.01 13.17
N ASP A 153 31.51 -16.15 12.49
CA ASP A 153 31.54 -14.72 12.74
C ASP A 153 30.53 -13.98 11.83
N LEU A 154 29.49 -13.43 12.43
CA LEU A 154 28.46 -12.67 11.70
C LEU A 154 28.99 -11.38 11.07
N GLU A 155 30.08 -10.79 11.61
CA GLU A 155 30.71 -9.60 11.04
C GLU A 155 31.45 -9.91 9.72
N GLU A 156 31.87 -11.16 9.51
CA GLU A 156 32.41 -11.65 8.23
C GLU A 156 31.31 -12.21 7.32
N PHE A 157 30.35 -12.93 7.91
CA PHE A 157 29.29 -13.62 7.18
C PHE A 157 28.34 -12.66 6.46
N ILE A 158 27.75 -11.68 7.20
CA ILE A 158 26.69 -10.83 6.65
C ILE A 158 27.19 -9.98 5.45
N PRO A 159 28.33 -9.26 5.54
CA PRO A 159 28.80 -8.46 4.41
C PRO A 159 29.17 -9.31 3.18
N ALA A 160 29.72 -10.51 3.35
CA ALA A 160 30.02 -11.40 2.23
C ALA A 160 28.73 -11.92 1.53
N VAL A 161 27.66 -12.16 2.27
CA VAL A 161 26.34 -12.49 1.69
C VAL A 161 25.77 -11.28 0.93
N ILE A 162 25.88 -10.07 1.47
CA ILE A 162 25.42 -8.83 0.82
C ILE A 162 26.18 -8.56 -0.47
N GLU A 163 27.50 -8.72 -0.46
CA GLU A 163 28.35 -8.54 -1.64
C GLU A 163 27.95 -9.52 -2.75
N HIS A 164 27.79 -10.79 -2.41
CA HIS A 164 27.34 -11.79 -3.38
C HIS A 164 25.92 -11.52 -3.90
N ALA A 165 25.00 -11.07 -3.04
CA ALA A 165 23.65 -10.68 -3.45
C ALA A 165 23.69 -9.52 -4.47
N ASP A 166 24.56 -8.54 -4.26
CA ASP A 166 24.77 -7.45 -5.22
C ASP A 166 25.35 -7.95 -6.55
N GLU A 167 26.32 -8.85 -6.51
CA GLU A 167 26.86 -9.49 -7.74
C GLU A 167 25.76 -10.23 -8.54
N VAL A 168 24.86 -10.93 -7.85
CA VAL A 168 23.73 -11.63 -8.48
C VAL A 168 22.73 -10.61 -9.05
N LEU A 169 22.43 -9.55 -8.30
CA LEU A 169 21.57 -8.47 -8.76
C LEU A 169 22.10 -7.82 -10.05
N GLN A 170 23.40 -7.51 -10.12
CA GLN A 170 24.03 -6.93 -11.31
C GLN A 170 23.97 -7.86 -12.53
N LYS A 171 23.75 -9.16 -12.35
CA LYS A 171 23.60 -10.14 -13.43
C LYS A 171 22.16 -10.35 -13.88
N THR A 172 21.16 -9.78 -13.19
CA THR A 172 19.75 -9.92 -13.55
C THR A 172 19.43 -9.46 -14.98
N PRO A 173 20.06 -8.41 -15.55
CA PRO A 173 19.87 -8.04 -16.95
C PRO A 173 20.35 -9.08 -17.97
N GLU A 174 21.28 -9.95 -17.59
CA GLU A 174 21.73 -11.05 -18.45
C GLU A 174 20.72 -12.21 -18.52
N MET A 175 19.84 -12.30 -17.52
CA MET A 175 18.85 -13.37 -17.37
C MET A 175 17.47 -12.96 -17.90
N LEU A 176 17.14 -11.66 -17.89
CA LEU A 176 15.87 -11.12 -18.29
C LEU A 176 16.05 -10.01 -19.34
N PRO A 177 15.74 -10.28 -20.64
CA PRO A 177 16.03 -9.37 -21.73
C PRO A 177 15.50 -7.94 -21.56
N VAL A 178 14.29 -7.78 -21.03
CA VAL A 178 13.67 -6.46 -20.79
C VAL A 178 14.49 -5.58 -19.83
N LEU A 179 15.16 -6.16 -18.82
CA LEU A 179 16.06 -5.41 -17.92
C LEU A 179 17.32 -4.95 -18.66
N LYS A 180 17.81 -5.79 -19.57
CA LYS A 180 18.99 -5.46 -20.38
C LYS A 180 18.69 -4.34 -21.37
N GLU A 181 17.54 -4.38 -22.00
CA GLU A 181 17.06 -3.35 -22.93
C GLU A 181 16.87 -2.01 -22.23
N ALA A 182 16.27 -2.02 -21.04
CA ALA A 182 16.08 -0.82 -20.22
C ALA A 182 17.38 -0.35 -19.51
N GLY A 183 18.47 -1.14 -19.53
CA GLY A 183 19.72 -0.81 -18.86
C GLY A 183 19.63 -0.75 -17.33
N VAL A 184 18.71 -1.51 -16.73
CA VAL A 184 18.46 -1.52 -15.29
C VAL A 184 18.58 -2.92 -14.70
N VAL A 185 18.77 -3.02 -13.38
CA VAL A 185 18.68 -4.26 -12.61
C VAL A 185 17.24 -4.53 -12.17
N ASP A 186 16.97 -5.75 -11.67
CA ASP A 186 15.63 -6.06 -11.12
C ASP A 186 15.28 -5.19 -9.92
N SER A 187 14.18 -4.47 -10.00
CA SER A 187 13.70 -3.55 -8.97
C SER A 187 13.37 -4.26 -7.65
N GLY A 188 12.75 -5.44 -7.72
CA GLY A 188 12.44 -6.25 -6.54
C GLY A 188 13.69 -6.78 -5.83
N GLY A 189 14.69 -7.23 -6.62
CA GLY A 189 15.99 -7.64 -6.10
C GLY A 189 16.76 -6.48 -5.45
N GLN A 190 16.71 -5.29 -6.06
CA GLN A 190 17.28 -4.08 -5.46
C GLN A 190 16.59 -3.76 -4.13
N GLY A 191 15.24 -3.83 -4.08
CA GLY A 191 14.48 -3.59 -2.85
C GLY A 191 14.84 -4.58 -1.73
N LEU A 192 14.99 -5.86 -2.05
CA LEU A 192 15.44 -6.88 -1.08
C LEU A 192 16.84 -6.57 -0.55
N LEU A 193 17.75 -6.18 -1.44
CA LEU A 193 19.13 -5.83 -1.06
C LEU A 193 19.17 -4.60 -0.14
N GLU A 194 18.33 -3.59 -0.39
CA GLU A 194 18.24 -2.41 0.47
C GLU A 194 17.68 -2.74 1.86
N VAL A 195 16.71 -3.67 1.98
CA VAL A 195 16.25 -4.16 3.29
C VAL A 195 17.40 -4.80 4.07
N ILE A 196 18.19 -5.66 3.42
CA ILE A 196 19.29 -6.36 4.10
C ILE A 196 20.43 -5.41 4.44
N ARG A 197 20.74 -4.41 3.60
CA ARG A 197 21.73 -3.36 3.87
C ARG A 197 21.34 -2.54 5.10
N GLY A 198 20.08 -2.10 5.18
CA GLY A 198 19.58 -1.39 6.36
C GLY A 198 19.65 -2.24 7.64
N ALA A 199 19.31 -3.52 7.54
CA ALA A 199 19.43 -4.46 8.66
C ALA A 199 20.90 -4.60 9.13
N TYR A 200 21.85 -4.67 8.20
CA TYR A 200 23.27 -4.75 8.51
C TYR A 200 23.81 -3.48 9.16
N ASP A 201 23.35 -2.31 8.72
CA ASP A 201 23.71 -1.03 9.34
C ASP A 201 23.32 -0.98 10.83
N ALA A 202 22.15 -1.50 11.18
CA ALA A 202 21.72 -1.64 12.58
C ALA A 202 22.56 -2.65 13.36
N PHE A 203 22.93 -3.77 12.72
CA PHE A 203 23.84 -4.77 13.31
C PHE A 203 25.19 -4.16 13.68
N LEU A 204 25.72 -3.28 12.87
CA LEU A 204 26.94 -2.51 13.13
C LEU A 204 26.77 -1.40 14.17
N GLY A 205 25.58 -1.19 14.73
CA GLY A 205 25.27 -0.19 15.74
C GLY A 205 25.19 1.24 15.21
N LYS A 206 24.94 1.44 13.91
CA LYS A 206 24.65 2.78 13.37
C LYS A 206 23.33 3.31 13.97
N GLU A 207 23.31 4.58 14.33
CA GLU A 207 22.10 5.24 14.82
C GLU A 207 21.04 5.28 13.71
N ILE A 208 19.83 4.88 14.06
CA ILE A 208 18.67 4.82 13.18
C ILE A 208 17.65 5.83 13.67
N ASP A 209 17.20 6.70 12.77
CA ASP A 209 16.12 7.64 13.06
C ASP A 209 14.76 6.94 12.88
N TYR A 210 14.15 6.50 13.96
CA TYR A 210 12.84 5.83 13.96
C TYR A 210 11.64 6.77 13.74
N SER A 211 11.85 8.06 13.46
CA SER A 211 10.76 9.04 13.34
C SER A 211 9.76 8.72 12.20
N ALA A 212 10.23 8.06 11.15
CA ALA A 212 9.39 7.63 10.03
C ALA A 212 8.54 6.39 10.34
N ILE A 213 8.96 5.56 11.32
CA ILE A 213 8.26 4.32 11.72
C ILE A 213 7.37 4.54 12.95
N ALA A 214 7.55 5.65 13.67
CA ALA A 214 6.63 6.03 14.73
C ALA A 214 5.21 6.06 14.16
N PRO A 215 4.18 5.52 14.88
CA PRO A 215 2.82 5.58 14.39
C PRO A 215 2.54 7.05 14.09
N ALA A 216 2.42 7.40 12.82
CA ALA A 216 1.86 8.67 12.41
C ALA A 216 0.50 8.71 13.09
N ALA A 217 0.33 9.65 14.03
CA ALA A 217 -0.97 9.95 14.58
C ALA A 217 -1.91 10.10 13.37
N GLY A 218 -2.84 9.14 13.22
CA GLY A 218 -3.72 8.87 12.11
C GLY A 218 -3.75 9.93 10.99
N ASN A 219 -3.23 9.59 9.83
CA ASN A 219 -3.78 10.12 8.61
C ASN A 219 -5.09 9.37 8.33
N SER A 220 -6.12 9.71 9.10
CA SER A 220 -7.49 9.50 8.68
C SER A 220 -7.67 10.40 7.44
N THR A 221 -8.12 9.80 6.34
CA THR A 221 -8.76 10.50 5.22
C THR A 221 -9.54 11.67 5.78
N ALA A 222 -9.18 12.87 5.35
CA ALA A 222 -9.82 14.09 5.82
C ALA A 222 -11.31 14.04 5.44
N VAL A 223 -12.13 13.61 6.38
CA VAL A 223 -13.55 13.96 6.37
C VAL A 223 -13.56 15.49 6.41
N LYS A 224 -14.05 16.11 5.34
CA LYS A 224 -14.33 17.54 5.32
C LYS A 224 -15.36 17.81 6.40
N VAL A 225 -14.89 18.07 7.62
CA VAL A 225 -15.72 18.64 8.68
C VAL A 225 -16.09 20.04 8.21
N SER A 226 -17.37 20.29 8.10
CA SER A 226 -17.88 21.57 7.64
C SER A 226 -17.32 22.71 8.52
N VAL A 227 -16.87 23.75 7.88
CA VAL A 227 -16.21 24.96 8.46
C VAL A 227 -17.10 25.71 9.47
N GLU A 228 -18.32 25.25 9.74
CA GLU A 228 -19.27 25.90 10.63
C GLU A 228 -19.05 25.64 12.13
N GLU A 229 -18.46 24.51 12.51
CA GLU A 229 -18.23 24.16 13.92
C GLU A 229 -16.92 24.73 14.51
N GLU A 230 -15.96 25.14 13.69
CA GLU A 230 -14.73 25.82 14.15
C GLU A 230 -15.00 27.25 14.72
N LYS A 231 -16.19 27.81 14.55
CA LYS A 231 -16.52 29.16 14.99
C LYS A 231 -16.84 29.30 16.49
N GLU A 232 -16.99 28.22 17.23
CA GLU A 232 -17.33 28.29 18.66
C GLU A 232 -16.12 28.43 19.60
N ILE A 233 -14.90 28.06 19.20
CA ILE A 233 -13.72 28.19 20.06
C ILE A 233 -13.07 29.56 19.86
N LYS A 234 -13.48 30.52 20.69
CA LYS A 234 -13.00 31.90 20.64
C LYS A 234 -11.50 32.02 20.94
N PHE A 235 -11.00 31.28 21.93
CA PHE A 235 -9.59 31.23 22.34
C PHE A 235 -9.08 29.80 22.15
N GLY A 236 -8.02 29.64 21.34
CA GLY A 236 -7.60 28.34 20.82
C GLY A 236 -6.67 27.54 21.70
N TYR A 237 -6.02 28.17 22.70
CA TYR A 237 -5.03 27.48 23.52
C TYR A 237 -5.43 27.49 24.99
N CYS A 238 -5.48 26.32 25.62
CA CYS A 238 -5.48 26.17 27.06
C CYS A 238 -4.05 26.27 27.58
N THR A 239 -3.78 27.24 28.41
CA THR A 239 -2.43 27.54 28.89
C THR A 239 -2.40 27.49 30.41
N GLU A 240 -1.62 26.55 30.95
CA GLU A 240 -1.47 26.33 32.38
C GLU A 240 0.01 26.44 32.79
N PHE A 241 0.27 27.07 33.94
CA PHE A 241 1.59 27.08 34.55
C PHE A 241 1.52 27.50 36.03
N ILE A 242 2.64 27.28 36.73
CA ILE A 242 2.85 27.74 38.11
C ILE A 242 3.95 28.78 38.10
N ILE A 243 3.68 29.94 38.73
CA ILE A 243 4.69 30.96 38.99
C ILE A 243 5.31 30.62 40.35
N LEU A 244 6.62 30.46 40.43
CA LEU A 244 7.39 30.39 41.66
C LEU A 244 7.77 31.83 42.01
N LEU A 245 7.17 32.37 43.07
CA LEU A 245 7.31 33.78 43.43
C LEU A 245 8.73 34.09 43.89
N GLU A 246 9.32 35.14 43.36
CA GLU A 246 10.61 35.68 43.80
C GLU A 246 10.45 36.90 44.72
N LYS A 247 9.23 37.41 44.85
CA LYS A 247 8.84 38.58 45.65
C LYS A 247 7.49 38.34 46.28
N GLU A 248 7.17 39.11 47.34
CA GLU A 248 5.84 39.12 47.94
C GLU A 248 4.80 39.47 46.88
N PHE A 249 3.78 38.61 46.72
CA PHE A 249 2.68 38.75 45.76
C PHE A 249 1.46 39.27 46.51
N THR A 250 1.11 40.53 46.25
CA THR A 250 0.04 41.23 46.96
C THR A 250 -1.32 40.99 46.29
N GLU A 251 -2.42 41.27 47.02
CA GLU A 251 -3.78 41.26 46.45
C GLU A 251 -3.91 42.17 45.22
N ASN A 252 -3.13 43.26 45.18
CA ASN A 252 -3.10 44.17 44.04
C ASN A 252 -2.40 43.58 42.84
N ASP A 253 -1.33 42.77 43.04
CA ASP A 253 -0.63 42.04 41.97
C ASP A 253 -1.53 40.94 41.39
N GLU A 254 -2.28 40.25 42.24
CA GLU A 254 -3.27 39.27 41.81
C GLU A 254 -4.36 39.91 40.95
N HIS A 255 -4.86 41.07 41.37
CA HIS A 255 -5.87 41.78 40.63
C HIS A 255 -5.36 42.29 39.28
N GLU A 256 -4.12 42.81 39.23
CA GLU A 256 -3.46 43.26 38.02
C GLU A 256 -3.22 42.10 37.05
N LEU A 257 -2.74 40.96 37.55
CA LEU A 257 -2.51 39.77 36.74
C LEU A 257 -3.82 39.20 36.16
N LYS A 258 -4.87 39.10 36.99
CA LYS A 258 -6.21 38.67 36.53
C LYS A 258 -6.78 39.63 35.47
N ALA A 259 -6.67 40.94 35.67
CA ALA A 259 -7.14 41.94 34.71
C ALA A 259 -6.37 41.84 33.37
N TYR A 260 -5.06 41.63 33.43
CA TYR A 260 -4.25 41.43 32.23
C TYR A 260 -4.65 40.15 31.47
N LEU A 261 -4.75 38.99 32.16
CA LEU A 261 -5.14 37.74 31.56
C LEU A 261 -6.56 37.82 30.93
N SER A 262 -7.49 38.56 31.58
CA SER A 262 -8.82 38.80 31.04
C SER A 262 -8.82 39.68 29.78
N SER A 263 -7.77 40.46 29.54
CA SER A 263 -7.65 41.26 28.32
C SER A 263 -7.18 40.45 27.11
N ILE A 264 -6.54 39.30 27.35
CA ILE A 264 -5.97 38.41 26.29
C ILE A 264 -6.64 37.06 26.19
N GLY A 265 -7.60 36.73 27.09
CA GLY A 265 -8.22 35.40 27.14
C GLY A 265 -9.49 35.37 27.98
N ASP A 266 -10.00 34.13 28.15
CA ASP A 266 -11.11 33.83 29.07
C ASP A 266 -10.79 32.60 29.92
N SER A 267 -11.80 32.10 30.67
CA SER A 267 -11.68 30.90 31.54
C SER A 267 -10.49 30.95 32.50
N ILE A 268 -10.28 32.14 33.10
CA ILE A 268 -9.10 32.43 33.90
C ILE A 268 -9.26 31.81 35.29
N VAL A 269 -8.26 31.00 35.69
CA VAL A 269 -8.04 30.60 37.07
C VAL A 269 -6.68 31.16 37.51
N CYS A 270 -6.69 31.98 38.55
CA CYS A 270 -5.50 32.50 39.16
C CYS A 270 -5.64 32.30 40.68
N VAL A 271 -4.88 31.37 41.22
CA VAL A 271 -4.89 31.02 42.66
C VAL A 271 -3.48 31.24 43.20
N ALA A 272 -3.37 32.16 44.14
CA ALA A 272 -2.13 32.53 44.81
C ALA A 272 -2.04 31.84 46.18
N ASP A 273 -0.82 31.43 46.54
CA ASP A 273 -0.39 31.01 47.86
C ASP A 273 0.92 31.75 48.17
N ASP A 274 1.45 31.66 49.38
CA ASP A 274 2.61 32.45 49.86
C ASP A 274 3.87 32.31 48.95
N GLU A 275 4.06 31.15 48.29
CA GLU A 275 5.25 30.87 47.49
C GLU A 275 4.96 30.69 45.99
N ILE A 276 3.68 30.43 45.61
CA ILE A 276 3.33 30.09 44.25
C ILE A 276 2.01 30.71 43.78
N VAL A 277 1.90 30.97 42.47
CA VAL A 277 0.63 31.28 41.81
C VAL A 277 0.34 30.29 40.70
N LYS A 278 -0.80 29.60 40.79
CA LYS A 278 -1.28 28.71 39.73
C LYS A 278 -2.14 29.51 38.75
N ILE A 279 -1.78 29.42 37.46
CA ILE A 279 -2.50 30.07 36.36
C ILE A 279 -3.07 29.03 35.43
N HIS A 280 -4.33 29.26 35.01
CA HIS A 280 -4.97 28.65 33.87
C HIS A 280 -5.67 29.74 33.08
N VAL A 281 -5.51 29.80 31.77
CA VAL A 281 -6.15 30.76 30.89
C VAL A 281 -6.36 30.17 29.49
N HIS A 282 -7.52 30.41 28.90
CA HIS A 282 -7.76 30.17 27.49
C HIS A 282 -7.42 31.44 26.69
N THR A 283 -6.45 31.35 25.78
CA THR A 283 -5.97 32.49 25.02
C THR A 283 -5.56 32.12 23.60
N ASN A 284 -5.47 33.09 22.70
CA ASN A 284 -4.86 32.89 21.39
C ASN A 284 -3.37 33.21 21.39
N ASP A 285 -2.87 33.86 22.47
CA ASP A 285 -1.50 34.31 22.61
C ASP A 285 -0.86 33.78 23.91
N PRO A 286 -0.55 32.47 24.02
CA PRO A 286 0.07 31.89 25.22
C PRO A 286 1.35 32.58 25.64
N GLY A 287 2.12 33.08 24.67
CA GLY A 287 3.36 33.79 24.90
C GLY A 287 3.19 35.08 25.72
N LEU A 288 2.09 35.81 25.55
CA LEU A 288 1.80 37.02 26.31
C LEU A 288 1.47 36.70 27.78
N ALA A 289 0.71 35.63 28.02
CA ALA A 289 0.43 35.16 29.38
C ALA A 289 1.72 34.73 30.10
N ILE A 290 2.60 34.00 29.43
CA ILE A 290 3.90 33.57 29.94
C ILE A 290 4.80 34.81 30.23
N GLN A 291 4.89 35.76 29.30
CA GLN A 291 5.72 36.96 29.45
C GLN A 291 5.29 37.83 30.64
N LYS A 292 3.98 37.98 30.85
CA LYS A 292 3.46 38.70 32.01
C LYS A 292 3.78 37.96 33.30
N ALA A 293 3.59 36.64 33.32
CA ALA A 293 3.85 35.80 34.50
C ALA A 293 5.32 35.85 34.93
N LEU A 294 6.26 35.89 34.01
CA LEU A 294 7.70 35.98 34.27
C LEU A 294 8.10 37.28 35.02
N THR A 295 7.25 38.32 35.06
CA THR A 295 7.50 39.53 35.84
C THR A 295 7.34 39.33 37.35
N TYR A 296 6.69 38.23 37.77
CA TYR A 296 6.45 37.90 39.16
C TYR A 296 7.39 36.83 39.71
N GLY A 297 7.95 35.97 38.85
CA GLY A 297 8.86 34.89 39.25
C GLY A 297 9.15 33.91 38.14
N GLN A 298 9.78 32.77 38.50
CA GLN A 298 10.12 31.70 37.57
C GLN A 298 8.90 30.84 37.27
N LEU A 299 8.83 30.28 36.06
CA LEU A 299 7.72 29.41 35.68
C LEU A 299 8.08 27.93 35.81
N SER A 300 7.11 27.14 36.28
CA SER A 300 7.18 25.68 36.41
C SER A 300 5.91 25.03 35.90
N ARG A 301 6.01 23.74 35.49
CA ARG A 301 4.89 22.90 35.03
C ARG A 301 4.04 23.57 33.95
N MET A 302 4.72 24.14 32.94
CA MET A 302 4.04 24.76 31.81
C MET A 302 3.40 23.71 30.92
N LYS A 303 2.12 23.91 30.59
CA LYS A 303 1.35 23.11 29.66
C LYS A 303 0.57 24.05 28.73
N ILE A 304 0.66 23.81 27.43
CA ILE A 304 -0.09 24.54 26.41
C ILE A 304 -0.69 23.55 25.46
N ASP A 305 -2.01 23.43 25.49
CA ASP A 305 -2.76 22.51 24.62
C ASP A 305 -3.56 23.31 23.57
N ASN A 306 -3.59 22.81 22.36
CA ASN A 306 -4.42 23.37 21.29
C ASN A 306 -5.83 22.78 21.37
N MET A 307 -6.77 23.51 21.94
CA MET A 307 -8.15 23.03 22.13
C MET A 307 -8.90 22.80 20.81
N ARG A 308 -8.47 23.42 19.70
CA ARG A 308 -9.03 23.15 18.37
C ARG A 308 -8.60 21.76 17.88
N GLU A 309 -7.38 21.33 18.19
CA GLU A 309 -6.91 19.97 17.90
C GLU A 309 -7.61 18.95 18.78
N GLU A 310 -7.72 19.18 20.09
CA GLU A 310 -8.46 18.29 21.00
C GLU A 310 -9.93 18.14 20.62
N HIS A 311 -10.59 19.24 20.20
CA HIS A 311 -11.97 19.21 19.72
C HIS A 311 -12.09 18.42 18.41
N ARG A 312 -11.15 18.61 17.48
CA ARG A 312 -11.09 17.86 16.22
C ARG A 312 -10.83 16.37 16.45
N GLU A 313 -9.91 16.01 17.35
CA GLU A 313 -9.65 14.62 17.74
C GLU A 313 -10.87 13.98 18.42
N LYS A 314 -11.62 14.73 19.22
CA LYS A 314 -12.85 14.25 19.84
C LYS A 314 -13.95 14.01 18.81
N LEU A 315 -14.15 14.93 17.87
CA LEU A 315 -15.10 14.76 16.76
C LEU A 315 -14.73 13.56 15.88
N ILE A 316 -13.44 13.34 15.61
CA ILE A 316 -12.93 12.18 14.87
C ILE A 316 -13.25 10.89 15.66
N ARG A 317 -12.96 10.82 16.95
CA ARG A 317 -13.28 9.65 17.81
C ARG A 317 -14.79 9.40 17.91
N ASP A 318 -15.57 10.44 18.03
CA ASP A 318 -17.05 10.32 18.10
C ASP A 318 -17.62 9.90 16.75
N SER A 319 -17.07 10.37 15.62
CA SER A 319 -17.44 9.91 14.28
C SER A 319 -16.99 8.47 14.01
N GLU A 320 -15.78 8.08 14.45
CA GLU A 320 -15.30 6.70 14.38
C GLU A 320 -16.16 5.75 15.24
N LYS A 321 -16.59 6.19 16.41
CA LYS A 321 -17.49 5.43 17.28
C LYS A 321 -18.88 5.28 16.67
N LEU A 322 -19.43 6.34 16.10
CA LEU A 322 -20.70 6.31 15.37
C LEU A 322 -20.64 5.43 14.12
N ALA A 323 -19.54 5.54 13.36
CA ALA A 323 -19.28 4.69 12.20
C ALA A 323 -19.14 3.21 12.60
N LYS A 324 -18.48 2.94 13.74
CA LYS A 324 -18.35 1.59 14.28
C LYS A 324 -19.71 1.04 14.79
N GLU A 325 -20.50 1.85 15.48
CA GLU A 325 -21.85 1.47 15.93
C GLU A 325 -22.81 1.28 14.73
N GLN A 326 -22.65 2.06 13.65
CA GLN A 326 -23.40 1.88 12.42
C GLN A 326 -22.94 0.62 11.67
N ALA A 327 -21.64 0.37 11.60
CA ALA A 327 -21.08 -0.85 11.00
C ALA A 327 -21.52 -2.10 11.78
N GLU A 328 -21.48 -2.08 13.13
CA GLU A 328 -21.97 -3.17 13.98
C GLU A 328 -23.50 -3.39 13.83
N ALA A 329 -24.26 -2.30 13.60
CA ALA A 329 -25.71 -2.40 13.35
C ALA A 329 -26.03 -2.88 11.92
N GLU A 330 -25.21 -2.55 10.94
CA GLU A 330 -25.29 -3.08 9.58
C GLU A 330 -24.83 -4.54 9.53
N GLU A 331 -23.77 -4.90 10.24
CA GLU A 331 -23.28 -6.27 10.38
C GLU A 331 -24.33 -7.16 11.07
N ALA A 332 -24.98 -6.65 12.12
CA ALA A 332 -26.12 -7.33 12.76
C ALA A 332 -27.34 -7.48 11.84
N LYS A 333 -27.56 -6.56 10.88
CA LYS A 333 -28.59 -6.68 9.86
C LYS A 333 -28.20 -7.67 8.77
N LYS A 334 -26.94 -7.66 8.31
CA LYS A 334 -26.40 -8.59 7.30
C LYS A 334 -26.38 -10.03 7.82
N THR A 335 -26.11 -10.26 9.12
CA THR A 335 -26.18 -11.60 9.75
C THR A 335 -27.61 -12.12 9.92
N ALA A 336 -28.63 -11.26 9.79
CA ALA A 336 -30.04 -11.67 9.84
C ALA A 336 -30.61 -12.08 8.45
N GLU A 337 -29.92 -11.77 7.36
CA GLU A 337 -30.30 -12.20 6.02
C GLU A 337 -29.69 -13.57 5.68
N PRO A 338 -30.43 -14.48 5.00
CA PRO A 338 -29.86 -15.74 4.57
C PRO A 338 -28.67 -15.48 3.63
N LYS A 339 -27.58 -16.23 3.80
CA LYS A 339 -26.41 -16.14 2.92
C LYS A 339 -26.82 -16.37 1.47
N LYS A 340 -26.33 -15.53 0.55
CA LYS A 340 -26.44 -15.80 -0.88
C LYS A 340 -25.63 -17.04 -1.22
N PRO A 341 -26.06 -17.87 -2.18
CA PRO A 341 -25.22 -19.00 -2.63
C PRO A 341 -23.87 -18.53 -3.16
N MET A 342 -23.86 -17.47 -3.96
CA MET A 342 -22.66 -16.91 -4.61
C MET A 342 -22.71 -15.40 -4.58
N GLY A 343 -21.52 -14.78 -4.47
CA GLY A 343 -21.34 -13.33 -4.48
C GLY A 343 -20.08 -12.92 -5.22
N PHE A 344 -19.94 -11.64 -5.53
CA PHE A 344 -18.83 -11.09 -6.31
C PHE A 344 -18.11 -9.95 -5.61
N ILE A 345 -16.78 -9.98 -5.69
CA ILE A 345 -15.90 -8.87 -5.35
C ILE A 345 -15.12 -8.51 -6.62
N ALA A 346 -15.20 -7.25 -7.06
CA ALA A 346 -14.43 -6.74 -8.18
C ALA A 346 -13.44 -5.68 -7.71
N VAL A 347 -12.23 -5.68 -8.27
CA VAL A 347 -11.30 -4.56 -8.13
C VAL A 347 -11.50 -3.63 -9.32
N SER A 348 -11.74 -2.35 -9.06
CA SER A 348 -12.01 -1.37 -10.11
C SER A 348 -11.62 0.03 -9.66
N ILE A 349 -11.42 0.94 -10.62
CA ILE A 349 -11.19 2.36 -10.40
C ILE A 349 -11.89 3.18 -11.48
N GLY A 350 -12.50 4.28 -11.08
CA GLY A 350 -13.35 5.13 -11.90
C GLY A 350 -14.83 4.92 -11.59
N ASP A 351 -15.55 6.04 -11.44
CA ASP A 351 -16.96 6.00 -11.00
C ASP A 351 -17.84 5.21 -11.96
N GLY A 352 -17.63 5.38 -13.27
CA GLY A 352 -18.40 4.66 -14.29
C GLY A 352 -18.08 3.17 -14.31
N MET A 353 -16.79 2.78 -14.22
CA MET A 353 -16.41 1.37 -14.11
C MET A 353 -17.01 0.71 -12.86
N ASN A 354 -17.00 1.42 -11.73
CA ASN A 354 -17.59 0.94 -10.48
C ASN A 354 -19.11 0.77 -10.61
N GLU A 355 -19.78 1.66 -11.34
CA GLU A 355 -21.22 1.57 -11.59
C GLU A 355 -21.57 0.36 -12.46
N ILE A 356 -20.82 0.11 -13.53
CA ILE A 356 -20.97 -1.08 -14.38
C ILE A 356 -20.89 -2.37 -13.53
N PHE A 357 -19.87 -2.52 -12.68
CA PHE A 357 -19.77 -3.71 -11.84
C PHE A 357 -20.92 -3.84 -10.85
N ARG A 358 -21.44 -2.73 -10.28
CA ARG A 358 -22.61 -2.76 -9.39
C ARG A 358 -23.88 -3.20 -10.13
N GLU A 359 -24.10 -2.68 -11.33
CA GLU A 359 -25.23 -3.05 -12.18
C GLU A 359 -25.18 -4.51 -12.61
N LEU A 360 -23.98 -5.05 -12.86
CA LEU A 360 -23.76 -6.46 -13.16
C LEU A 360 -23.86 -7.38 -11.93
N GLY A 361 -24.05 -6.82 -10.72
CA GLY A 361 -24.32 -7.59 -9.52
C GLY A 361 -23.11 -7.83 -8.62
N ALA A 362 -22.01 -7.08 -8.76
CA ALA A 362 -20.93 -7.12 -7.81
C ALA A 362 -21.39 -6.66 -6.42
N ASP A 363 -21.19 -7.50 -5.40
CA ASP A 363 -21.60 -7.23 -4.02
C ASP A 363 -20.67 -6.24 -3.31
N TYR A 364 -19.40 -6.23 -3.72
CA TYR A 364 -18.40 -5.32 -3.18
C TYR A 364 -17.39 -4.91 -4.24
N ILE A 365 -16.98 -3.64 -4.22
CA ILE A 365 -15.93 -3.12 -5.09
C ILE A 365 -14.78 -2.64 -4.24
N ILE A 366 -13.58 -3.14 -4.53
CA ILE A 366 -12.34 -2.65 -3.96
C ILE A 366 -11.79 -1.59 -4.91
N GLU A 367 -11.76 -0.34 -4.46
CA GLU A 367 -11.18 0.74 -5.27
C GLU A 367 -9.66 0.64 -5.30
N GLY A 368 -9.09 0.61 -6.49
CA GLY A 368 -7.65 0.54 -6.70
C GLY A 368 -7.25 -0.20 -7.97
N GLY A 369 -5.99 -0.57 -8.05
CA GLY A 369 -5.45 -1.42 -9.11
C GLY A 369 -4.68 -0.71 -10.21
N GLN A 370 -4.54 0.63 -10.14
CA GLN A 370 -3.78 1.40 -11.13
C GLN A 370 -2.56 2.08 -10.49
N THR A 371 -2.80 2.96 -9.52
CA THR A 371 -1.76 3.71 -8.80
C THR A 371 -1.48 3.11 -7.43
N MET A 372 -2.41 2.34 -6.88
CA MET A 372 -2.30 1.70 -5.58
C MET A 372 -2.95 0.32 -5.61
N ASN A 373 -2.14 -0.72 -5.52
CA ASN A 373 -2.64 -2.08 -5.43
C ASN A 373 -3.28 -2.33 -4.05
N PRO A 374 -4.51 -2.89 -3.99
CA PRO A 374 -5.10 -3.32 -2.73
C PRO A 374 -4.21 -4.31 -2.00
N SER A 375 -4.20 -4.22 -0.67
CA SER A 375 -3.49 -5.20 0.16
C SER A 375 -4.29 -6.48 0.33
N THR A 376 -3.64 -7.54 0.79
CA THR A 376 -4.33 -8.77 1.22
C THR A 376 -5.36 -8.49 2.31
N ASP A 377 -5.10 -7.52 3.20
CA ASP A 377 -6.05 -7.09 4.25
C ASP A 377 -7.28 -6.40 3.66
N ASP A 378 -7.12 -5.60 2.60
CA ASP A 378 -8.25 -4.99 1.88
C ASP A 378 -9.15 -6.06 1.23
N MET A 379 -8.55 -7.13 0.68
CA MET A 379 -9.28 -8.29 0.17
C MET A 379 -10.03 -9.03 1.28
N LEU A 380 -9.40 -9.28 2.41
CA LEU A 380 -10.02 -9.94 3.56
C LEU A 380 -11.21 -9.14 4.09
N LYS A 381 -11.07 -7.82 4.22
CA LYS A 381 -12.17 -6.91 4.62
C LYS A 381 -13.33 -6.96 3.63
N ALA A 382 -13.05 -6.99 2.32
CA ALA A 382 -14.09 -7.12 1.30
C ALA A 382 -14.82 -8.48 1.40
N ILE A 383 -14.09 -9.56 1.60
CA ILE A 383 -14.64 -10.90 1.80
C ILE A 383 -15.57 -10.95 3.02
N ASP A 384 -15.19 -10.29 4.12
CA ASP A 384 -16.02 -10.20 5.33
C ASP A 384 -17.31 -9.43 5.09
N GLN A 385 -17.32 -8.43 4.22
CA GLN A 385 -18.50 -7.63 3.88
C GLN A 385 -19.52 -8.34 2.99
N VAL A 386 -19.13 -9.37 2.25
CA VAL A 386 -20.00 -10.11 1.35
C VAL A 386 -20.64 -11.31 2.06
N ASN A 387 -21.97 -11.29 2.22
CA ASN A 387 -22.74 -12.35 2.88
C ASN A 387 -23.09 -13.47 1.88
N ALA A 388 -22.10 -14.24 1.44
CA ALA A 388 -22.25 -15.35 0.51
C ALA A 388 -21.51 -16.62 1.01
N GLU A 389 -21.93 -17.79 0.52
CA GLU A 389 -21.24 -19.06 0.80
C GLU A 389 -20.00 -19.20 -0.06
N THR A 390 -20.10 -18.89 -1.35
CA THR A 390 -19.01 -18.84 -2.32
C THR A 390 -18.82 -17.39 -2.80
N ILE A 391 -17.59 -16.91 -2.87
CA ILE A 391 -17.27 -15.56 -3.35
C ILE A 391 -16.29 -15.66 -4.52
N PHE A 392 -16.70 -15.10 -5.66
CA PHE A 392 -15.84 -14.88 -6.80
C PHE A 392 -15.10 -13.56 -6.66
N ILE A 393 -13.78 -13.57 -6.79
CA ILE A 393 -12.95 -12.36 -6.80
C ILE A 393 -12.45 -12.13 -8.21
N LEU A 394 -12.72 -10.92 -8.73
CA LEU A 394 -12.25 -10.42 -10.03
C LEU A 394 -11.16 -9.38 -9.80
N PRO A 395 -9.86 -9.74 -9.84
CA PRO A 395 -8.76 -8.82 -9.54
C PRO A 395 -8.58 -7.71 -10.57
N ASN A 396 -8.92 -7.96 -11.83
CA ASN A 396 -8.89 -7.02 -12.95
C ASN A 396 -7.53 -6.33 -13.19
N ASN A 397 -6.48 -6.89 -12.58
CA ASN A 397 -5.10 -6.46 -12.74
C ASN A 397 -4.16 -7.62 -12.39
N LYS A 398 -3.18 -7.89 -13.26
CA LYS A 398 -2.21 -8.98 -13.07
C LYS A 398 -1.38 -8.86 -11.78
N ASN A 399 -1.17 -7.64 -11.27
CA ASN A 399 -0.43 -7.39 -10.03
C ASN A 399 -1.24 -7.70 -8.76
N ILE A 400 -2.56 -7.87 -8.89
CA ILE A 400 -3.47 -8.09 -7.76
C ILE A 400 -3.82 -9.58 -7.60
N ILE A 401 -3.73 -10.37 -8.67
CA ILE A 401 -4.08 -11.81 -8.67
C ILE A 401 -3.39 -12.56 -7.52
N LEU A 402 -2.12 -12.24 -7.28
CA LEU A 402 -1.34 -12.92 -6.24
C LEU A 402 -1.84 -12.57 -4.83
N ALA A 403 -2.20 -11.30 -4.59
CA ALA A 403 -2.77 -10.85 -3.32
C ALA A 403 -4.17 -11.45 -3.08
N ALA A 404 -5.00 -11.57 -4.13
CA ALA A 404 -6.30 -12.22 -4.07
C ALA A 404 -6.17 -13.72 -3.72
N ASN A 405 -5.23 -14.44 -4.34
CA ASN A 405 -4.95 -15.83 -4.00
C ASN A 405 -4.41 -15.98 -2.56
N GLN A 406 -3.59 -15.05 -2.11
CA GLN A 406 -3.12 -15.05 -0.73
C GLN A 406 -4.27 -14.81 0.27
N ALA A 407 -5.23 -13.95 -0.04
CA ALA A 407 -6.42 -13.77 0.77
C ALA A 407 -7.28 -15.04 0.80
N LYS A 408 -7.49 -15.69 -0.35
CA LYS A 408 -8.15 -17.00 -0.46
C LYS A 408 -7.58 -18.02 0.52
N ASP A 409 -6.25 -18.13 0.61
CA ASP A 409 -5.58 -19.11 1.48
C ASP A 409 -5.72 -18.80 2.99
N LEU A 410 -6.18 -17.61 3.35
CA LEU A 410 -6.36 -17.16 4.74
C LEU A 410 -7.82 -17.28 5.23
N VAL A 411 -8.77 -17.53 4.35
CA VAL A 411 -10.21 -17.66 4.66
C VAL A 411 -10.56 -19.12 4.82
N GLU A 412 -11.21 -19.46 5.96
CA GLU A 412 -11.58 -20.85 6.29
C GLU A 412 -13.11 -21.08 6.29
N ASP A 413 -13.91 -20.02 6.40
CA ASP A 413 -15.37 -20.10 6.63
C ASP A 413 -16.22 -19.85 5.37
N LYS A 414 -15.61 -19.50 4.25
CA LYS A 414 -16.23 -19.27 2.95
C LYS A 414 -15.40 -19.90 1.85
N GLU A 415 -16.05 -20.31 0.78
CA GLU A 415 -15.36 -20.75 -0.44
C GLU A 415 -14.96 -19.52 -1.27
N ILE A 416 -13.67 -19.33 -1.52
CA ILE A 416 -13.16 -18.22 -2.32
C ILE A 416 -12.63 -18.75 -3.66
N ILE A 417 -13.15 -18.21 -4.76
CA ILE A 417 -12.73 -18.52 -6.12
C ILE A 417 -12.17 -17.26 -6.76
N VAL A 418 -10.90 -17.28 -7.12
CA VAL A 418 -10.24 -16.16 -7.82
C VAL A 418 -10.28 -16.44 -9.31
N ILE A 419 -11.02 -15.62 -10.06
CA ILE A 419 -10.98 -15.62 -11.53
C ILE A 419 -9.83 -14.70 -11.94
N PRO A 420 -8.76 -15.19 -12.58
CA PRO A 420 -7.52 -14.43 -12.77
C PRO A 420 -7.62 -13.40 -13.89
N THR A 421 -8.61 -12.52 -13.81
CA THR A 421 -8.82 -11.39 -14.71
C THR A 421 -7.65 -10.40 -14.60
N LYS A 422 -7.09 -10.00 -15.74
CA LYS A 422 -5.93 -9.12 -15.81
C LYS A 422 -6.29 -7.68 -16.13
N THR A 423 -7.52 -7.48 -16.61
CA THR A 423 -8.05 -6.19 -17.05
C THR A 423 -9.51 -6.05 -16.62
N VAL A 424 -9.99 -4.82 -16.52
CA VAL A 424 -11.38 -4.54 -16.17
C VAL A 424 -12.36 -5.16 -17.19
N PRO A 425 -12.16 -5.06 -18.52
CA PRO A 425 -13.03 -5.75 -19.47
C PRO A 425 -13.12 -7.25 -19.24
N GLN A 426 -12.01 -7.96 -19.00
CA GLN A 426 -12.06 -9.38 -18.65
C GLN A 426 -12.93 -9.66 -17.42
N GLY A 427 -12.93 -8.75 -16.43
CA GLY A 427 -13.82 -8.86 -15.26
C GLY A 427 -15.27 -8.65 -15.61
N ILE A 428 -15.57 -7.73 -16.51
CA ILE A 428 -16.92 -7.46 -17.02
C ILE A 428 -17.43 -8.70 -17.78
N THR A 429 -16.66 -9.25 -18.69
CA THR A 429 -17.03 -10.47 -19.42
C THR A 429 -17.21 -11.66 -18.47
N ALA A 430 -16.34 -11.81 -17.46
CA ALA A 430 -16.50 -12.86 -16.46
C ALA A 430 -17.85 -12.77 -15.73
N ILE A 431 -18.23 -11.59 -15.23
CA ILE A 431 -19.46 -11.45 -14.45
C ILE A 431 -20.73 -11.51 -15.32
N ILE A 432 -20.68 -11.08 -16.60
CA ILE A 432 -21.79 -11.20 -17.54
C ILE A 432 -22.11 -12.67 -17.83
N ASN A 433 -21.09 -13.51 -17.91
CA ASN A 433 -21.25 -14.95 -18.20
C ASN A 433 -21.58 -15.80 -16.95
N PHE A 434 -21.88 -15.17 -15.82
CA PHE A 434 -22.34 -15.85 -14.61
C PHE A 434 -23.77 -16.38 -14.77
N VAL A 435 -23.97 -17.65 -14.46
CA VAL A 435 -25.26 -18.32 -14.50
C VAL A 435 -25.72 -18.61 -13.06
N PRO A 436 -26.72 -17.88 -12.51
CA PRO A 436 -27.14 -17.98 -11.12
C PRO A 436 -27.58 -19.37 -10.67
N ASP A 437 -28.15 -20.17 -11.60
CA ASP A 437 -28.68 -21.52 -11.34
C ASP A 437 -27.60 -22.63 -11.50
N ALA A 438 -26.41 -22.29 -11.98
CA ALA A 438 -25.31 -23.23 -12.08
C ALA A 438 -24.50 -23.30 -10.76
N ASP A 439 -23.79 -24.40 -10.52
CA ASP A 439 -22.89 -24.52 -9.38
C ASP A 439 -21.64 -23.65 -9.54
N ALA A 440 -20.94 -23.38 -8.43
CA ALA A 440 -19.78 -22.51 -8.40
C ALA A 440 -18.65 -22.97 -9.33
N LYS A 441 -18.44 -24.28 -9.45
CA LYS A 441 -17.39 -24.85 -10.30
C LYS A 441 -17.72 -24.68 -11.79
N SER A 442 -18.97 -24.89 -12.17
CA SER A 442 -19.42 -24.69 -13.56
C SER A 442 -19.29 -23.22 -13.96
N ASN A 443 -19.62 -22.30 -13.03
CA ASN A 443 -19.43 -20.86 -13.24
C ASN A 443 -17.94 -20.51 -13.35
N GLU A 444 -17.07 -21.07 -12.49
CA GLU A 444 -15.62 -20.87 -12.58
C GLU A 444 -15.09 -21.31 -13.95
N GLU A 445 -15.47 -22.51 -14.42
CA GLU A 445 -15.05 -23.04 -15.71
C GLU A 445 -15.51 -22.15 -16.88
N THR A 446 -16.77 -21.70 -16.87
CA THR A 446 -17.33 -20.79 -17.88
C THR A 446 -16.59 -19.45 -17.89
N MET A 447 -16.42 -18.81 -16.74
CA MET A 447 -15.72 -17.52 -16.64
C MET A 447 -14.26 -17.65 -17.11
N LEU A 448 -13.56 -18.73 -16.75
CA LEU A 448 -12.19 -18.99 -17.16
C LEU A 448 -12.04 -19.22 -18.67
N ASP A 449 -13.07 -19.73 -19.32
CA ASP A 449 -13.05 -19.92 -20.78
C ASP A 449 -13.37 -18.61 -21.50
N GLU A 450 -14.36 -17.86 -21.05
CA GLU A 450 -14.79 -16.62 -21.69
C GLU A 450 -13.74 -15.49 -21.60
N ILE A 451 -13.06 -15.33 -20.46
CA ILE A 451 -12.01 -14.30 -20.34
C ILE A 451 -10.82 -14.51 -21.28
N LYS A 452 -10.67 -15.70 -21.91
CA LYS A 452 -9.62 -15.96 -22.89
C LYS A 452 -9.94 -15.36 -24.26
N ASN A 453 -11.22 -15.15 -24.54
CA ASN A 453 -11.70 -14.64 -25.83
C ASN A 453 -11.61 -13.12 -25.90
N VAL A 454 -11.48 -12.45 -24.74
CA VAL A 454 -11.39 -11.00 -24.64
C VAL A 454 -9.97 -10.53 -24.89
N LYS A 455 -9.72 -9.85 -25.99
CA LYS A 455 -8.48 -9.11 -26.24
C LYS A 455 -8.63 -7.70 -25.68
N THR A 456 -7.66 -7.23 -24.90
CA THR A 456 -7.77 -5.93 -24.23
C THR A 456 -6.67 -4.97 -24.64
N GLY A 457 -7.03 -3.67 -24.66
CA GLY A 457 -6.13 -2.58 -24.92
C GLY A 457 -6.32 -1.46 -23.90
N GLN A 458 -5.23 -0.78 -23.55
CA GLN A 458 -5.21 0.36 -22.65
C GLN A 458 -4.38 1.48 -23.27
N VAL A 459 -4.94 2.68 -23.37
CA VAL A 459 -4.27 3.84 -23.94
C VAL A 459 -3.90 4.82 -22.84
N THR A 460 -2.61 5.12 -22.72
CA THR A 460 -2.06 5.98 -21.68
C THR A 460 -0.89 6.79 -22.21
N TYR A 461 -0.21 7.55 -21.37
CA TYR A 461 0.96 8.34 -21.72
C TYR A 461 2.23 7.83 -21.05
N ALA A 462 3.36 8.04 -21.70
CA ALA A 462 4.68 7.70 -21.15
C ALA A 462 5.11 8.73 -20.11
N VAL A 463 5.44 8.26 -18.90
CA VAL A 463 5.91 9.13 -17.79
C VAL A 463 7.41 9.45 -17.89
N ARG A 464 8.16 8.75 -18.73
CA ARG A 464 9.62 8.90 -18.93
C ARG A 464 10.04 8.36 -20.29
N ASP A 465 11.25 8.74 -20.73
CA ASP A 465 11.88 8.13 -21.89
C ASP A 465 12.25 6.67 -21.58
N THR A 466 11.95 5.78 -22.51
CA THR A 466 12.26 4.35 -22.38
C THR A 466 12.39 3.71 -23.78
N HIS A 467 12.95 2.49 -23.82
CA HIS A 467 13.02 1.69 -25.03
C HIS A 467 12.49 0.29 -24.69
N ILE A 468 11.39 -0.11 -25.31
CA ILE A 468 10.72 -1.40 -25.04
C ILE A 468 10.27 -2.01 -26.37
N ASP A 469 10.51 -3.30 -26.58
CA ASP A 469 10.08 -4.05 -27.76
C ASP A 469 10.49 -3.37 -29.09
N ASP A 470 11.76 -2.91 -29.21
CA ASP A 470 12.29 -2.18 -30.37
C ASP A 470 11.60 -0.82 -30.68
N LYS A 471 10.77 -0.30 -29.74
CA LYS A 471 10.13 1.01 -29.84
C LYS A 471 10.84 2.03 -28.95
N GLU A 472 11.20 3.17 -29.53
CA GLU A 472 11.70 4.35 -28.82
C GLU A 472 10.47 5.13 -28.31
N ILE A 473 10.40 5.37 -26.99
CA ILE A 473 9.26 6.01 -26.33
C ILE A 473 9.80 7.21 -25.56
N HIS A 474 9.27 8.39 -25.83
CA HIS A 474 9.64 9.62 -25.15
C HIS A 474 8.60 10.01 -24.12
N GLN A 475 9.02 10.75 -23.10
CA GLN A 475 8.11 11.28 -22.09
C GLN A 475 6.99 12.09 -22.74
N GLY A 476 5.74 11.73 -22.47
CA GLY A 476 4.55 12.35 -23.01
C GLY A 476 4.01 11.69 -24.28
N ASP A 477 4.71 10.70 -24.87
CA ASP A 477 4.15 9.92 -25.97
C ASP A 477 2.92 9.13 -25.49
N ILE A 478 1.97 8.96 -26.39
CA ILE A 478 0.78 8.13 -26.18
C ILE A 478 1.13 6.70 -26.51
N MET A 479 0.74 5.78 -25.63
CA MET A 479 1.02 4.34 -25.75
C MET A 479 -0.27 3.55 -25.77
N GLY A 480 -0.41 2.64 -26.73
CA GLY A 480 -1.41 1.59 -26.73
C GLY A 480 -0.80 0.29 -26.18
N ILE A 481 -1.28 -0.17 -25.03
CA ILE A 481 -0.75 -1.35 -24.31
C ILE A 481 -1.78 -2.47 -24.44
N GLY A 482 -1.39 -3.59 -25.03
CA GLY A 482 -2.20 -4.80 -25.10
C GLY A 482 -1.77 -5.87 -24.10
N ASP A 483 -2.36 -7.04 -24.19
CA ASP A 483 -2.08 -8.17 -23.28
C ASP A 483 -0.61 -8.64 -23.34
N ALA A 484 0.02 -8.56 -24.49
CA ALA A 484 1.38 -9.06 -24.73
C ALA A 484 2.48 -7.99 -24.63
N GLY A 485 2.15 -6.70 -24.65
CA GLY A 485 3.12 -5.60 -24.62
C GLY A 485 2.59 -4.33 -25.29
N ILE A 486 3.51 -3.44 -25.71
CA ILE A 486 3.18 -2.17 -26.34
C ILE A 486 2.85 -2.40 -27.82
N LEU A 487 1.61 -2.18 -28.18
CA LEU A 487 1.12 -2.34 -29.55
C LEU A 487 1.40 -1.10 -30.41
N SER A 488 1.09 0.10 -29.91
CA SER A 488 1.26 1.37 -30.63
C SER A 488 1.93 2.44 -29.80
N VAL A 489 2.63 3.37 -30.44
CA VAL A 489 3.25 4.56 -29.82
C VAL A 489 3.09 5.73 -30.77
N GLY A 490 2.54 6.83 -30.29
CA GLY A 490 2.28 8.03 -31.10
C GLY A 490 2.20 9.30 -30.25
N GLN A 491 1.71 10.38 -30.89
CA GLN A 491 1.56 11.69 -30.24
C GLN A 491 0.09 12.11 -30.12
N ASP A 492 -0.79 11.41 -30.80
CA ASP A 492 -2.23 11.66 -30.83
C ASP A 492 -2.97 10.46 -30.25
N ILE A 493 -3.97 10.73 -29.38
CA ILE A 493 -4.72 9.69 -28.68
C ILE A 493 -5.54 8.85 -29.67
N ALA A 494 -6.25 9.47 -30.59
CA ALA A 494 -7.13 8.77 -31.51
C ALA A 494 -6.33 7.92 -32.52
N GLU A 495 -5.29 8.50 -33.13
CA GLU A 495 -4.42 7.79 -34.08
C GLU A 495 -3.75 6.59 -33.41
N THR A 496 -3.18 6.77 -32.20
CA THR A 496 -2.50 5.69 -31.46
C THR A 496 -3.48 4.59 -31.03
N THR A 497 -4.73 4.95 -30.71
CA THR A 497 -5.78 3.99 -30.35
C THR A 497 -6.22 3.18 -31.58
N LEU A 498 -6.35 3.82 -32.75
CA LEU A 498 -6.67 3.12 -33.99
C LEU A 498 -5.57 2.13 -34.40
N GLU A 499 -4.30 2.54 -34.35
CA GLU A 499 -3.16 1.64 -34.62
C GLU A 499 -3.14 0.43 -33.67
N MET A 500 -3.56 0.62 -32.42
CA MET A 500 -3.71 -0.48 -31.48
C MET A 500 -4.89 -1.39 -31.84
N LEU A 501 -6.04 -0.83 -32.21
CA LEU A 501 -7.22 -1.58 -32.64
C LEU A 501 -6.93 -2.44 -33.88
N GLU A 502 -6.15 -1.95 -34.85
CA GLU A 502 -5.73 -2.72 -36.03
C GLU A 502 -4.98 -4.01 -35.67
N GLN A 503 -4.34 -4.06 -34.49
CA GLN A 503 -3.63 -5.25 -34.04
C GLN A 503 -4.47 -6.15 -33.13
N LEU A 504 -5.57 -5.65 -32.56
CA LEU A 504 -6.46 -6.39 -31.68
C LEU A 504 -7.62 -7.03 -32.46
N VAL A 505 -8.14 -6.34 -33.45
CA VAL A 505 -9.26 -6.82 -34.27
C VAL A 505 -8.79 -7.89 -35.26
N ASP A 506 -9.56 -8.96 -35.37
CA ASP A 506 -9.38 -10.04 -36.35
C ASP A 506 -10.71 -10.44 -36.98
N ASP A 507 -10.67 -11.49 -37.82
CA ASP A 507 -11.85 -11.95 -38.60
C ASP A 507 -12.97 -12.53 -37.72
N ASP A 508 -12.67 -12.88 -36.45
CA ASP A 508 -13.62 -13.46 -35.51
C ASP A 508 -14.18 -12.41 -34.52
N SER A 509 -13.77 -11.13 -34.65
CA SER A 509 -14.18 -10.05 -33.74
C SER A 509 -15.59 -9.54 -34.10
N GLU A 510 -16.51 -9.53 -33.11
CA GLU A 510 -17.92 -9.13 -33.29
C GLU A 510 -18.27 -7.87 -32.49
N LEU A 511 -17.53 -7.54 -31.41
CA LEU A 511 -17.80 -6.41 -30.53
C LEU A 511 -16.51 -5.67 -30.15
N ILE A 512 -16.57 -4.32 -30.18
CA ILE A 512 -15.55 -3.43 -29.61
C ILE A 512 -16.21 -2.62 -28.51
N SER A 513 -15.78 -2.82 -27.26
CA SER A 513 -16.23 -2.01 -26.13
C SER A 513 -15.18 -0.96 -25.78
N LEU A 514 -15.56 0.31 -25.73
CA LEU A 514 -14.73 1.47 -25.43
C LEU A 514 -15.12 2.07 -24.10
N TYR A 515 -14.17 2.18 -23.17
CA TYR A 515 -14.38 2.83 -21.87
C TYR A 515 -13.46 4.05 -21.80
N TYR A 516 -14.02 5.27 -21.89
CA TYR A 516 -13.23 6.49 -21.83
C TYR A 516 -12.98 6.96 -20.40
N GLY A 517 -11.77 7.48 -20.16
CA GLY A 517 -11.30 7.95 -18.85
C GLY A 517 -11.69 9.40 -18.55
N GLN A 518 -11.31 9.87 -17.36
CA GLN A 518 -11.62 11.22 -16.88
C GLN A 518 -11.02 12.35 -17.73
N ASP A 519 -9.96 12.08 -18.49
CA ASP A 519 -9.24 13.05 -19.31
C ASP A 519 -9.72 13.06 -20.77
N VAL A 520 -10.83 12.36 -21.08
CA VAL A 520 -11.51 12.34 -22.38
C VAL A 520 -12.95 12.83 -22.17
N THR A 521 -13.37 13.79 -22.97
CA THR A 521 -14.75 14.28 -22.92
C THR A 521 -15.70 13.35 -23.68
N GLU A 522 -17.00 13.38 -23.34
CA GLU A 522 -18.03 12.62 -24.05
C GLU A 522 -18.06 12.95 -25.56
N GLU A 523 -17.88 14.24 -25.91
CA GLU A 523 -17.84 14.68 -27.31
C GLU A 523 -16.66 14.11 -28.10
N GLU A 524 -15.48 13.98 -27.45
CA GLU A 524 -14.29 13.35 -28.05
C GLU A 524 -14.48 11.83 -28.17
N ALA A 525 -15.08 11.19 -27.16
CA ALA A 525 -15.39 9.76 -27.20
C ALA A 525 -16.39 9.42 -28.30
N ASP A 526 -17.46 10.21 -28.44
CA ASP A 526 -18.46 10.05 -29.51
C ASP A 526 -17.84 10.24 -30.90
N ALA A 527 -16.98 11.25 -31.08
CA ALA A 527 -16.29 11.48 -32.35
C ALA A 527 -15.36 10.31 -32.72
N PHE A 528 -14.63 9.79 -31.73
CA PHE A 528 -13.76 8.63 -31.90
C PHE A 528 -14.57 7.36 -32.22
N THR A 529 -15.67 7.13 -31.52
CA THR A 529 -16.58 5.99 -31.79
C THR A 529 -17.08 5.98 -33.23
N GLN A 530 -17.49 7.15 -33.73
CA GLN A 530 -17.91 7.26 -35.14
C GLN A 530 -16.78 6.96 -36.14
N GLU A 531 -15.54 7.18 -35.77
CA GLU A 531 -14.38 6.86 -36.60
C GLU A 531 -14.13 5.34 -36.58
N VAL A 532 -14.23 4.69 -35.42
CA VAL A 532 -14.11 3.24 -35.26
C VAL A 532 -15.24 2.53 -36.05
N GLU A 533 -16.50 2.96 -35.92
CA GLU A 533 -17.64 2.42 -36.68
C GLU A 533 -17.46 2.49 -38.18
N LYS A 534 -16.84 3.57 -38.70
CA LYS A 534 -16.55 3.71 -40.13
C LYS A 534 -15.45 2.75 -40.58
N LEU A 535 -14.48 2.48 -39.71
CA LEU A 535 -13.35 1.61 -40.02
C LEU A 535 -13.75 0.13 -39.93
N TYR A 536 -14.65 -0.20 -39.02
CA TYR A 536 -15.14 -1.56 -38.74
C TYR A 536 -16.67 -1.63 -38.86
N PRO A 537 -17.24 -1.48 -40.07
CA PRO A 537 -18.69 -1.35 -40.26
C PRO A 537 -19.47 -2.67 -39.95
N ASP A 538 -18.80 -3.77 -39.84
CA ASP A 538 -19.39 -5.09 -39.59
C ASP A 538 -19.22 -5.53 -38.09
N ILE A 539 -18.63 -4.67 -37.25
CA ILE A 539 -18.41 -4.91 -35.82
C ILE A 539 -19.26 -3.93 -35.02
N ASP A 540 -19.97 -4.43 -34.01
CA ASP A 540 -20.71 -3.55 -33.08
C ASP A 540 -19.75 -2.78 -32.18
N VAL A 541 -20.02 -1.49 -31.94
CA VAL A 541 -19.18 -0.63 -31.09
C VAL A 541 -20.01 -0.06 -29.95
N ASP A 542 -19.62 -0.41 -28.72
CA ASP A 542 -20.23 0.13 -27.51
C ASP A 542 -19.29 1.11 -26.82
N VAL A 543 -19.81 2.27 -26.37
CA VAL A 543 -19.04 3.29 -25.67
C VAL A 543 -19.62 3.57 -24.28
N HIS A 544 -18.76 3.61 -23.27
CA HIS A 544 -19.14 3.84 -21.89
C HIS A 544 -18.21 4.85 -21.22
N CYS A 545 -18.77 5.69 -20.35
CA CYS A 545 -17.97 6.50 -19.46
C CYS A 545 -17.39 5.60 -18.36
N GLY A 546 -16.08 5.33 -18.41
CA GLY A 546 -15.40 4.58 -17.35
C GLY A 546 -14.97 5.47 -16.20
N GLY A 547 -14.61 6.73 -16.50
CA GLY A 547 -14.12 7.70 -15.51
C GLY A 547 -12.80 7.31 -14.86
N GLN A 548 -12.08 6.34 -15.42
CA GLN A 548 -10.78 5.87 -14.88
C GLN A 548 -9.71 6.94 -15.05
N PRO A 549 -8.81 7.12 -14.07
CA PRO A 549 -7.64 7.98 -14.19
C PRO A 549 -6.54 7.30 -15.02
N ILE A 550 -5.58 8.08 -15.54
CA ILE A 550 -4.35 7.64 -16.22
C ILE A 550 -4.59 7.10 -17.63
N TYR A 551 -5.65 6.32 -17.84
CA TYR A 551 -5.96 5.77 -19.15
C TYR A 551 -7.01 6.62 -19.85
N TYR A 552 -6.66 7.09 -21.05
CA TYR A 552 -7.60 7.77 -21.93
C TYR A 552 -8.70 6.83 -22.38
N TYR A 553 -8.32 5.63 -22.81
CA TYR A 553 -9.24 4.56 -23.16
C TYR A 553 -8.80 3.23 -22.57
N VAL A 554 -9.76 2.46 -22.10
CA VAL A 554 -9.65 1.03 -21.90
C VAL A 554 -10.62 0.39 -22.89
N LEU A 555 -10.19 -0.65 -23.59
CA LEU A 555 -11.02 -1.26 -24.60
C LEU A 555 -10.92 -2.79 -24.58
N ALA A 556 -11.99 -3.40 -25.06
CA ALA A 556 -12.08 -4.82 -25.31
C ALA A 556 -12.45 -5.08 -26.77
N VAL A 557 -11.93 -6.16 -27.31
CA VAL A 557 -12.33 -6.73 -28.62
C VAL A 557 -12.69 -8.19 -28.38
N GLU A 558 -13.94 -8.53 -28.70
CA GLU A 558 -14.56 -9.84 -28.49
C GLU A 558 -15.09 -10.41 -29.80
#